data_e4dc5d178e5e1347236dbbe1f8e35b7a
#
_entry.id   e4dc5d178e5e1347236dbbe1f8e35b7a
#
_cell.length_a   1.000
_cell.length_b   1.000
_cell.length_c   1.000
_cell.angle_alpha   90.00
_cell.angle_beta   90.00
_cell.angle_gamma   90.00
#
_symmetry.space_group_name_H-M   'P 1'
#
loop_
_entity.id
_entity.type
_entity.pdbx_description
1 polymer ?
#
loop_
_entity_poly.entity_id
_entity_poly.type
_entity_poly.pdbx_seq_one_letter_code
_entity_poly.pdbx_strand_id
1 'polypeptide(L)'
;MQYMDVNTASQKWGITGRRVRILCNDGRIDGAVRNGWSWLIPLDAPKPGDGRVLRRFRNLDIRPGFVDIEALEEISEGVSVPYSSSSFVPLLSSTISFLFLLDGREVESEDIKIVLEGKLCYSLSLQEHLLIVNFTSILKNLFHSQDKWNGGTLREVYVRLMQGIKESGGEYDREFIESRNEEERVSVKAAMETTLKQYEDSWSLLHPLSSSTILSGEIGRISPYDTALSFFLYLVLSGELLRGSILPPLLDSSLLFETKAAFSLVSSKGVYTDLTSLMERMVLRSYVELKKNV
;
A
#
# COMPACT_ATOMS: atom_id res chain seq x y z
N MET A 1 -9.42 -31.87 15.29
CA MET A 1 -9.58 -30.50 15.80
C MET A 1 -10.27 -30.54 17.13
N GLN A 2 -9.75 -29.88 18.15
CA GLN A 2 -10.43 -29.75 19.45
C GLN A 2 -11.31 -28.49 19.42
N TYR A 3 -12.50 -28.59 20.04
CA TYR A 3 -13.47 -27.50 20.06
C TYR A 3 -13.77 -27.08 21.51
N MET A 4 -14.08 -25.80 21.69
CA MET A 4 -14.60 -25.23 22.94
C MET A 4 -16.04 -24.75 22.72
N ASP A 5 -16.79 -24.66 23.80
CA ASP A 5 -18.15 -24.11 23.81
C ASP A 5 -18.13 -22.56 23.94
N VAL A 6 -19.29 -21.93 23.78
CA VAL A 6 -19.47 -20.47 23.88
C VAL A 6 -19.03 -19.92 25.25
N ASN A 7 -19.21 -20.68 26.34
CA ASN A 7 -18.87 -20.21 27.69
C ASN A 7 -17.34 -20.20 27.85
N THR A 8 -16.67 -21.26 27.43
CA THR A 8 -15.22 -21.36 27.44
C THR A 8 -14.59 -20.27 26.56
N ALA A 9 -15.13 -20.06 25.35
CA ALA A 9 -14.68 -18.98 24.46
C ALA A 9 -14.88 -17.60 25.08
N SER A 10 -16.02 -17.38 25.77
CA SER A 10 -16.30 -16.10 26.43
C SER A 10 -15.33 -15.79 27.56
N GLN A 11 -14.95 -16.80 28.35
CA GLN A 11 -13.95 -16.68 29.42
C GLN A 11 -12.54 -16.42 28.80
N LYS A 12 -12.15 -17.23 27.79
CA LYS A 12 -10.86 -17.11 27.12
C LYS A 12 -10.64 -15.73 26.50
N TRP A 13 -11.70 -15.15 25.92
CA TRP A 13 -11.62 -13.88 25.19
C TRP A 13 -12.03 -12.66 26.00
N GLY A 14 -12.52 -12.82 27.24
CA GLY A 14 -12.99 -11.74 28.11
C GLY A 14 -14.18 -10.97 27.52
N ILE A 15 -15.11 -11.67 26.84
CA ILE A 15 -16.33 -11.09 26.26
C ILE A 15 -17.55 -11.89 26.67
N THR A 16 -18.75 -11.32 26.55
CA THR A 16 -19.98 -12.01 26.92
C THR A 16 -20.32 -13.17 25.97
N GLY A 17 -20.92 -14.27 26.48
CA GLY A 17 -21.36 -15.37 25.62
C GLY A 17 -22.36 -14.94 24.53
N ARG A 18 -23.15 -13.87 24.75
CA ARG A 18 -24.00 -13.25 23.75
C ARG A 18 -23.15 -12.70 22.60
N ARG A 19 -22.02 -12.04 22.92
CA ARG A 19 -21.10 -11.50 21.89
C ARG A 19 -20.44 -12.61 21.10
N VAL A 20 -20.03 -13.72 21.75
CA VAL A 20 -19.48 -14.89 21.06
C VAL A 20 -20.48 -15.44 20.04
N ARG A 21 -21.75 -15.61 20.41
CA ARG A 21 -22.80 -16.11 19.48
C ARG A 21 -23.01 -15.19 18.30
N ILE A 22 -22.97 -13.87 18.51
CA ILE A 22 -23.06 -12.90 17.40
C ILE A 22 -21.86 -13.07 16.45
N LEU A 23 -20.65 -13.21 16.97
CA LEU A 23 -19.46 -13.40 16.17
C LEU A 23 -19.48 -14.72 15.35
N CYS A 24 -20.05 -15.79 15.93
CA CYS A 24 -20.29 -17.05 15.22
C CYS A 24 -21.34 -16.89 14.12
N ASN A 25 -22.46 -16.22 14.41
CA ASN A 25 -23.52 -15.99 13.42
C ASN A 25 -23.05 -15.10 12.25
N ASP A 26 -22.16 -14.16 12.53
CA ASP A 26 -21.59 -13.24 11.54
C ASP A 26 -20.43 -13.89 10.73
N GLY A 27 -20.13 -15.18 10.96
CA GLY A 27 -19.04 -15.89 10.28
C GLY A 27 -17.64 -15.36 10.62
N ARG A 28 -17.46 -14.66 11.74
CA ARG A 28 -16.21 -14.00 12.12
C ARG A 28 -15.25 -14.87 12.92
N ILE A 29 -15.60 -16.12 13.14
CA ILE A 29 -14.76 -17.11 13.81
C ILE A 29 -14.55 -18.25 12.84
N ASP A 30 -13.36 -18.33 12.28
CA ASP A 30 -13.01 -19.37 11.30
C ASP A 30 -13.15 -20.75 11.95
N GLY A 31 -13.78 -21.68 11.23
CA GLY A 31 -13.98 -23.05 11.70
C GLY A 31 -15.04 -23.22 12.78
N ALA A 32 -15.79 -22.17 13.18
CA ALA A 32 -16.92 -22.32 14.06
C ALA A 32 -18.08 -23.05 13.38
N VAL A 33 -18.57 -24.12 14.00
CA VAL A 33 -19.64 -24.97 13.47
C VAL A 33 -20.83 -24.97 14.40
N ARG A 34 -22.04 -24.90 13.83
CA ARG A 34 -23.27 -24.99 14.60
C ARG A 34 -23.61 -26.45 14.88
N ASN A 35 -23.74 -26.81 16.15
CA ASN A 35 -24.17 -28.13 16.60
C ASN A 35 -25.48 -28.02 17.40
N GLY A 36 -26.61 -28.21 16.72
CA GLY A 36 -27.93 -28.03 17.31
C GLY A 36 -28.17 -26.59 17.79
N TRP A 37 -28.35 -26.41 19.08
CA TRP A 37 -28.57 -25.09 19.71
C TRP A 37 -27.31 -24.40 20.20
N SER A 38 -26.12 -25.05 20.06
CA SER A 38 -24.84 -24.50 20.51
C SER A 38 -23.86 -24.31 19.37
N TRP A 39 -22.81 -23.51 19.62
CA TRP A 39 -21.68 -23.34 18.72
C TRP A 39 -20.48 -24.10 19.25
N LEU A 40 -19.80 -24.81 18.34
CA LEU A 40 -18.49 -25.41 18.53
C LEU A 40 -17.44 -24.51 17.87
N ILE A 41 -16.49 -24.03 18.66
CA ILE A 41 -15.47 -23.07 18.26
C ILE A 41 -14.13 -23.77 18.36
N PRO A 42 -13.25 -23.72 17.34
CA PRO A 42 -11.92 -24.32 17.45
C PRO A 42 -11.18 -23.80 18.67
N LEU A 43 -10.49 -24.69 19.39
CA LEU A 43 -9.82 -24.35 20.64
C LEU A 43 -8.69 -23.32 20.43
N ASP A 44 -8.07 -23.37 19.27
CA ASP A 44 -6.99 -22.48 18.80
C ASP A 44 -7.50 -21.19 18.13
N ALA A 45 -8.82 -21.03 17.95
CA ALA A 45 -9.37 -19.83 17.35
C ALA A 45 -8.94 -18.56 18.12
N PRO A 46 -8.38 -17.56 17.44
CA PRO A 46 -8.05 -16.29 18.05
C PRO A 46 -9.33 -15.50 18.39
N LYS A 47 -9.23 -14.59 19.36
CA LYS A 47 -10.32 -13.65 19.66
C LYS A 47 -10.58 -12.79 18.41
N PRO A 48 -11.79 -12.80 17.83
CA PRO A 48 -12.10 -11.92 16.71
C PRO A 48 -11.99 -10.45 17.11
N GLY A 49 -11.34 -9.64 16.27
CA GLY A 49 -11.20 -8.21 16.51
C GLY A 49 -12.54 -7.50 16.75
N ASP A 50 -12.57 -6.41 17.50
CA ASP A 50 -13.82 -5.69 17.74
C ASP A 50 -14.30 -5.01 16.43
N GLY A 51 -15.46 -5.41 15.92
CA GLY A 51 -16.08 -4.83 14.73
C GLY A 51 -16.42 -3.33 14.86
N ARG A 52 -16.39 -2.78 16.08
CA ARG A 52 -16.54 -1.33 16.29
C ARG A 52 -15.28 -0.59 15.89
N VAL A 53 -14.12 -1.20 16.09
CA VAL A 53 -12.82 -0.64 15.69
C VAL A 53 -12.68 -0.72 14.18
N LEU A 54 -13.07 -1.85 13.56
CA LEU A 54 -13.19 -1.95 12.08
C LEU A 54 -14.20 -0.94 11.52
N ARG A 55 -15.32 -0.64 12.23
CA ARG A 55 -16.23 0.43 11.82
C ARG A 55 -15.61 1.81 11.95
N ARG A 56 -14.83 2.10 12.98
CA ARG A 56 -14.08 3.38 13.08
C ARG A 56 -13.02 3.48 11.98
N PHE A 57 -12.38 2.39 11.64
CA PHE A 57 -11.45 2.31 10.52
C PHE A 57 -12.15 2.49 9.16
N ARG A 58 -13.38 1.97 9.02
CA ARG A 58 -14.24 2.13 7.83
C ARG A 58 -14.94 3.49 7.73
N ASN A 59 -15.11 4.21 8.84
CA ASN A 59 -15.91 5.44 8.90
C ASN A 59 -15.08 6.72 8.70
N LEU A 60 -13.84 6.62 8.22
CA LEU A 60 -13.24 7.76 7.56
C LEU A 60 -14.05 7.97 6.27
N ASP A 61 -14.76 9.10 6.22
CA ASP A 61 -15.42 9.57 5.01
C ASP A 61 -14.31 9.91 4.01
N ILE A 62 -13.95 8.90 3.19
CA ILE A 62 -12.87 9.05 2.20
C ILE A 62 -13.34 10.07 1.18
N ARG A 63 -12.64 11.21 1.14
CA ARG A 63 -12.86 12.28 0.20
C ARG A 63 -11.79 12.22 -0.86
N PRO A 64 -12.08 11.65 -2.05
CA PRO A 64 -11.15 11.67 -3.17
C PRO A 64 -10.84 13.12 -3.57
N GLY A 65 -9.61 13.37 -4.00
CA GLY A 65 -9.25 14.65 -4.60
C GLY A 65 -9.87 14.79 -5.99
N PHE A 66 -10.04 16.03 -6.40
CA PHE A 66 -10.39 16.38 -7.79
C PHE A 66 -9.16 16.13 -8.69
N VAL A 67 -9.37 15.66 -9.90
CA VAL A 67 -8.34 15.44 -10.92
C VAL A 67 -8.69 16.27 -12.15
N ASP A 68 -7.74 17.04 -12.65
CA ASP A 68 -7.87 17.77 -13.91
C ASP A 68 -7.55 16.82 -15.07
N ILE A 69 -8.60 16.15 -15.56
CA ILE A 69 -8.47 15.14 -16.63
C ILE A 69 -8.02 15.79 -17.95
N GLU A 70 -8.52 16.99 -18.26
CA GLU A 70 -8.18 17.69 -19.51
C GLU A 70 -6.67 18.02 -19.56
N ALA A 71 -6.11 18.53 -18.45
CA ALA A 71 -4.69 18.80 -18.37
C ALA A 71 -3.82 17.53 -18.48
N LEU A 72 -4.27 16.39 -17.91
CA LEU A 72 -3.59 15.11 -18.03
C LEU A 72 -3.63 14.57 -19.47
N GLU A 73 -4.77 14.64 -20.12
CA GLU A 73 -4.93 14.21 -21.52
C GLU A 73 -4.06 15.03 -22.47
N GLU A 74 -4.09 16.37 -22.35
CA GLU A 74 -3.29 17.27 -23.18
C GLU A 74 -1.78 16.99 -23.04
N ILE A 75 -1.29 16.83 -21.81
CA ILE A 75 0.15 16.61 -21.60
C ILE A 75 0.60 15.20 -21.99
N SER A 76 -0.28 14.21 -21.90
CA SER A 76 0.03 12.83 -22.27
C SER A 76 0.06 12.59 -23.79
N GLU A 77 -0.46 13.51 -24.58
CA GLU A 77 -0.52 13.39 -26.03
C GLU A 77 0.87 13.11 -26.64
N GLY A 78 0.94 12.07 -27.46
CA GLY A 78 2.19 11.62 -28.10
C GLY A 78 3.11 10.77 -27.21
N VAL A 79 2.75 10.49 -25.97
CA VAL A 79 3.51 9.60 -25.07
C VAL A 79 2.82 8.24 -24.94
N SER A 80 3.48 7.20 -25.45
CA SER A 80 3.00 5.81 -25.26
C SER A 80 3.60 5.21 -24.00
N VAL A 81 2.77 4.97 -22.99
CA VAL A 81 3.21 4.50 -21.66
C VAL A 81 4.00 3.18 -21.70
N PRO A 82 3.63 2.12 -22.43
CA PRO A 82 4.42 0.90 -22.48
C PRO A 82 5.85 1.10 -23.02
N TYR A 83 6.03 1.97 -23.98
CA TYR A 83 7.36 2.29 -24.58
C TYR A 83 8.22 3.14 -23.65
N SER A 84 7.64 3.78 -22.67
CA SER A 84 8.32 4.77 -21.84
C SER A 84 9.22 4.17 -20.76
N SER A 85 9.17 2.84 -20.51
CA SER A 85 9.92 2.22 -19.40
C SER A 85 11.43 2.42 -19.52
N SER A 86 12.01 2.29 -20.70
CA SER A 86 13.45 2.46 -20.93
C SER A 86 13.91 3.91 -20.78
N SER A 87 13.08 4.88 -21.17
CA SER A 87 13.37 6.31 -21.05
C SER A 87 13.01 6.86 -19.68
N PHE A 88 11.99 6.28 -19.01
CA PHE A 88 11.49 6.77 -17.73
C PHE A 88 12.34 6.32 -16.53
N VAL A 89 12.79 5.07 -16.50
CA VAL A 89 13.56 4.53 -15.36
C VAL A 89 14.82 5.32 -15.03
N PRO A 90 15.62 5.82 -16.00
CA PRO A 90 16.77 6.68 -15.70
C PRO A 90 16.41 7.99 -14.96
N LEU A 91 15.17 8.48 -15.09
CA LEU A 91 14.71 9.71 -14.44
C LEU A 91 14.38 9.51 -12.94
N LEU A 92 14.37 8.27 -12.46
CA LEU A 92 13.92 7.92 -11.10
C LEU A 92 14.94 8.21 -10.00
N SER A 93 16.16 8.67 -10.31
CA SER A 93 17.21 8.83 -9.29
C SER A 93 16.77 9.70 -8.11
N SER A 94 16.18 10.88 -8.38
CA SER A 94 15.64 11.77 -7.35
C SER A 94 14.45 11.16 -6.63
N THR A 95 13.58 10.43 -7.33
CA THR A 95 12.44 9.74 -6.73
C THR A 95 12.91 8.64 -5.76
N ILE A 96 13.88 7.83 -6.16
CA ILE A 96 14.44 6.77 -5.31
C ILE A 96 15.13 7.37 -4.09
N SER A 97 15.91 8.46 -4.26
CA SER A 97 16.50 9.21 -3.13
C SER A 97 15.42 9.69 -2.16
N PHE A 98 14.32 10.25 -2.68
CA PHE A 98 13.20 10.69 -1.88
C PHE A 98 12.49 9.53 -1.13
N LEU A 99 12.34 8.37 -1.75
CA LEU A 99 11.78 7.19 -1.08
C LEU A 99 12.66 6.71 0.06
N PHE A 100 13.99 6.70 -0.11
CA PHE A 100 14.93 6.45 0.98
C PHE A 100 14.77 7.46 2.12
N LEU A 101 14.63 8.75 1.80
CA LEU A 101 14.43 9.81 2.78
C LEU A 101 13.12 9.63 3.57
N LEU A 102 12.05 9.19 2.92
CA LEU A 102 10.79 8.86 3.59
C LEU A 102 10.94 7.68 4.56
N ASP A 103 11.76 6.69 4.22
CA ASP A 103 12.09 5.54 5.07
C ASP A 103 13.21 5.86 6.10
N GLY A 104 13.56 7.16 6.25
CA GLY A 104 14.53 7.63 7.24
C GLY A 104 16.01 7.41 6.89
N ARG A 105 16.32 7.26 5.59
CA ARG A 105 17.69 7.05 5.07
C ARG A 105 18.04 8.14 4.07
N GLU A 106 19.23 8.67 4.16
CA GLU A 106 19.76 9.63 3.19
C GLU A 106 20.64 8.90 2.17
N VAL A 107 20.24 8.95 0.91
CA VAL A 107 20.97 8.38 -0.22
C VAL A 107 20.98 9.40 -1.35
N GLU A 108 22.18 9.71 -1.84
CA GLU A 108 22.35 10.72 -2.87
C GLU A 108 21.83 10.26 -4.23
N SER A 109 21.16 11.14 -4.96
CA SER A 109 20.62 10.80 -6.28
C SER A 109 21.69 10.45 -7.31
N GLU A 110 22.90 10.99 -7.16
CA GLU A 110 24.04 10.67 -8.03
C GLU A 110 24.52 9.23 -7.84
N ASP A 111 24.55 8.74 -6.59
CA ASP A 111 24.88 7.35 -6.30
C ASP A 111 23.85 6.38 -6.88
N ILE A 112 22.58 6.75 -6.81
CA ILE A 112 21.50 5.99 -7.40
C ILE A 112 21.62 5.92 -8.91
N LYS A 113 22.00 7.01 -9.60
CA LYS A 113 22.23 7.02 -11.06
C LYS A 113 23.28 5.99 -11.46
N ILE A 114 24.36 5.86 -10.71
CA ILE A 114 25.41 4.84 -10.96
C ILE A 114 24.79 3.43 -10.99
N VAL A 115 23.91 3.14 -10.04
CA VAL A 115 23.22 1.83 -9.98
C VAL A 115 22.22 1.65 -11.12
N LEU A 116 21.48 2.72 -11.49
CA LEU A 116 20.52 2.69 -12.60
C LEU A 116 21.22 2.46 -13.95
N GLU A 117 22.48 2.89 -14.08
CA GLU A 117 23.36 2.60 -15.23
C GLU A 117 23.92 1.16 -15.22
N GLY A 118 23.59 0.34 -14.23
CA GLY A 118 24.08 -1.03 -14.08
C GLY A 118 25.50 -1.13 -13.51
N LYS A 119 25.99 -0.09 -12.85
CA LYS A 119 27.32 -0.05 -12.23
C LYS A 119 27.22 -0.23 -10.71
N LEU A 120 28.34 -0.67 -10.10
CA LEU A 120 28.45 -0.73 -8.64
C LEU A 120 28.78 0.65 -8.09
N CYS A 121 28.07 1.07 -7.05
CA CYS A 121 28.34 2.28 -6.31
C CYS A 121 28.86 1.89 -4.89
N TYR A 122 30.12 2.25 -4.58
CA TYR A 122 30.77 1.82 -3.34
C TYR A 122 30.30 2.57 -2.09
N SER A 123 29.61 3.71 -2.26
CA SER A 123 28.99 4.44 -1.15
C SER A 123 27.72 3.78 -0.62
N LEU A 124 27.11 2.89 -1.42
CA LEU A 124 25.89 2.18 -1.07
C LEU A 124 26.17 0.80 -0.47
N SER A 125 25.41 0.43 0.53
CA SER A 125 25.40 -0.95 1.05
C SER A 125 24.82 -1.92 0.02
N LEU A 126 25.12 -3.21 0.18
CA LEU A 126 24.54 -4.27 -0.68
C LEU A 126 23.01 -4.25 -0.64
N GLN A 127 22.43 -4.00 0.54
CA GLN A 127 20.96 -3.95 0.69
C GLN A 127 20.34 -2.79 -0.08
N GLU A 128 20.97 -1.62 -0.08
CA GLU A 128 20.52 -0.45 -0.86
C GLU A 128 20.63 -0.72 -2.36
N HIS A 129 21.74 -1.32 -2.82
CA HIS A 129 21.87 -1.76 -4.21
C HIS A 129 20.74 -2.70 -4.63
N LEU A 130 20.52 -3.76 -3.83
CA LEU A 130 19.47 -4.74 -4.13
C LEU A 130 18.09 -4.09 -4.13
N LEU A 131 17.81 -3.18 -3.20
CA LEU A 131 16.54 -2.47 -3.13
C LEU A 131 16.28 -1.65 -4.40
N ILE A 132 17.29 -0.89 -4.88
CA ILE A 132 17.20 -0.11 -6.12
C ILE A 132 16.98 -1.02 -7.33
N VAL A 133 17.74 -2.10 -7.44
CA VAL A 133 17.64 -3.06 -8.57
C VAL A 133 16.29 -3.77 -8.56
N ASN A 134 15.85 -4.28 -7.42
CA ASN A 134 14.56 -4.96 -7.28
C ASN A 134 13.40 -4.01 -7.60
N PHE A 135 13.43 -2.82 -7.02
CA PHE A 135 12.43 -1.77 -7.25
C PHE A 135 12.29 -1.44 -8.73
N THR A 136 13.40 -1.15 -9.41
CA THR A 136 13.39 -0.78 -10.83
C THR A 136 12.98 -1.94 -11.74
N SER A 137 13.35 -3.19 -11.39
CA SER A 137 12.90 -4.40 -12.08
C SER A 137 11.39 -4.60 -11.97
N ILE A 138 10.82 -4.41 -10.77
CA ILE A 138 9.38 -4.50 -10.56
C ILE A 138 8.66 -3.41 -11.33
N LEU A 139 9.14 -2.16 -11.24
CA LEU A 139 8.52 -1.04 -11.95
C LEU A 139 8.51 -1.26 -13.47
N LYS A 140 9.61 -1.75 -14.06
CA LYS A 140 9.65 -2.12 -15.49
C LYS A 140 8.57 -3.15 -15.85
N ASN A 141 8.35 -4.13 -14.98
CA ASN A 141 7.31 -5.14 -15.21
C ASN A 141 5.89 -4.53 -15.12
N LEU A 142 5.68 -3.58 -14.22
CA LEU A 142 4.40 -2.88 -14.09
C LEU A 142 4.01 -2.09 -15.35
N PHE A 143 4.98 -1.58 -16.12
CA PHE A 143 4.70 -0.94 -17.42
C PHE A 143 4.02 -1.87 -18.43
N HIS A 144 4.12 -3.18 -18.24
CA HIS A 144 3.55 -4.20 -19.13
C HIS A 144 2.42 -5.00 -18.48
N SER A 145 2.13 -4.77 -17.20
CA SER A 145 1.07 -5.47 -16.46
C SER A 145 -0.25 -4.73 -16.56
N GLN A 146 -1.33 -5.50 -16.67
CA GLN A 146 -2.71 -5.01 -16.57
C GLN A 146 -3.42 -5.58 -15.34
N ASP A 147 -2.68 -6.26 -14.45
CA ASP A 147 -3.25 -6.93 -13.31
C ASP A 147 -3.78 -5.93 -12.27
N LYS A 148 -4.99 -6.20 -11.75
CA LYS A 148 -5.53 -5.44 -10.63
C LYS A 148 -4.86 -5.85 -9.32
N TRP A 149 -4.75 -4.89 -8.42
CA TRP A 149 -4.25 -5.14 -7.09
C TRP A 149 -5.19 -6.06 -6.29
N ASN A 150 -4.63 -7.09 -5.70
CA ASN A 150 -5.26 -7.98 -4.74
C ASN A 150 -4.22 -8.43 -3.70
N GLY A 151 -4.65 -9.18 -2.70
CA GLY A 151 -3.74 -9.61 -1.63
C GLY A 151 -2.54 -10.45 -2.13
N GLY A 152 -2.73 -11.26 -3.17
CA GLY A 152 -1.68 -12.07 -3.77
C GLY A 152 -0.66 -11.23 -4.53
N THR A 153 -1.13 -10.32 -5.40
CA THR A 153 -0.24 -9.45 -6.20
C THR A 153 0.54 -8.46 -5.32
N LEU A 154 -0.08 -7.89 -4.28
CA LEU A 154 0.61 -7.03 -3.32
C LEU A 154 1.71 -7.79 -2.57
N ARG A 155 1.39 -9.01 -2.10
CA ARG A 155 2.36 -9.88 -1.44
C ARG A 155 3.53 -10.22 -2.35
N GLU A 156 3.27 -10.61 -3.59
CA GLU A 156 4.31 -10.93 -4.58
C GLU A 156 5.24 -9.74 -4.84
N VAL A 157 4.68 -8.54 -5.02
CA VAL A 157 5.47 -7.32 -5.21
C VAL A 157 6.38 -7.07 -4.02
N TYR A 158 5.88 -7.21 -2.78
CA TYR A 158 6.71 -7.01 -1.59
C TYR A 158 7.80 -8.08 -1.46
N VAL A 159 7.49 -9.35 -1.70
CA VAL A 159 8.49 -10.45 -1.68
C VAL A 159 9.61 -10.18 -2.68
N ARG A 160 9.27 -9.78 -3.91
CA ARG A 160 10.25 -9.44 -4.95
C ARG A 160 11.06 -8.20 -4.59
N LEU A 161 10.43 -7.18 -3.98
CA LEU A 161 11.12 -5.98 -3.51
C LEU A 161 12.19 -6.32 -2.46
N MET A 162 11.87 -7.25 -1.56
CA MET A 162 12.75 -7.66 -0.47
C MET A 162 13.70 -8.81 -0.82
N GLN A 163 13.72 -9.27 -2.06
CA GLN A 163 14.54 -10.40 -2.50
C GLN A 163 16.03 -10.13 -2.26
N GLY A 164 16.68 -11.02 -1.52
CA GLY A 164 18.10 -10.90 -1.13
C GLY A 164 18.39 -9.86 -0.03
N ILE A 165 17.38 -9.15 0.45
CA ILE A 165 17.49 -8.15 1.54
C ILE A 165 16.98 -8.73 2.86
N LYS A 166 15.80 -9.36 2.81
CA LYS A 166 15.14 -9.97 3.95
C LYS A 166 14.47 -11.27 3.49
N GLU A 167 14.59 -12.33 4.26
CA GLU A 167 13.77 -13.52 4.07
C GLU A 167 12.32 -13.12 4.44
N SER A 168 11.48 -13.02 3.43
CA SER A 168 10.08 -12.65 3.60
C SER A 168 9.22 -13.60 2.76
N GLY A 169 8.31 -14.30 3.44
CA GLY A 169 7.22 -15.03 2.78
C GLY A 169 6.10 -14.10 2.30
N GLY A 170 6.26 -12.79 2.42
CA GLY A 170 5.25 -11.77 2.14
C GLY A 170 4.19 -11.68 3.23
N GLU A 171 4.47 -12.25 4.41
CA GLU A 171 3.65 -12.03 5.60
C GLU A 171 3.82 -10.60 6.10
N TYR A 172 2.78 -10.06 6.71
CA TYR A 172 2.84 -8.72 7.30
C TYR A 172 3.79 -8.74 8.50
N ASP A 173 4.63 -7.70 8.62
CA ASP A 173 5.60 -7.58 9.70
C ASP A 173 4.93 -7.31 11.04
N ARG A 174 3.68 -6.80 11.02
CA ARG A 174 2.89 -6.45 12.20
C ARG A 174 1.60 -7.25 12.25
N GLU A 175 1.27 -7.74 13.42
CA GLU A 175 -0.01 -8.41 13.66
C GLU A 175 -1.15 -7.39 13.81
N PHE A 176 -0.87 -6.25 14.46
CA PHE A 176 -1.85 -5.20 14.77
C PHE A 176 -1.36 -3.83 14.32
N ILE A 177 -2.32 -2.98 13.91
CA ILE A 177 -2.07 -1.56 13.67
C ILE A 177 -1.77 -0.89 15.02
N GLU A 178 -0.79 0.02 15.03
CA GLU A 178 -0.45 0.78 16.23
C GLU A 178 -1.68 1.53 16.76
N SER A 179 -2.04 1.27 18.02
CA SER A 179 -3.11 1.94 18.73
C SER A 179 -2.66 2.26 20.14
N ARG A 180 -3.09 3.42 20.66
CA ARG A 180 -2.82 3.83 22.04
C ARG A 180 -3.52 2.94 23.09
N ASN A 181 -4.60 2.26 22.69
CA ASN A 181 -5.39 1.38 23.55
C ASN A 181 -5.33 -0.05 23.02
N GLU A 182 -4.90 -1.00 23.86
CA GLU A 182 -4.86 -2.44 23.51
C GLU A 182 -6.23 -3.00 23.10
N GLU A 183 -7.31 -2.51 23.74
CA GLU A 183 -8.68 -2.93 23.42
C GLU A 183 -9.17 -2.46 22.03
N GLU A 184 -8.47 -1.51 21.41
CA GLU A 184 -8.81 -0.95 20.11
C GLU A 184 -7.89 -1.46 18.97
N ARG A 185 -7.06 -2.49 19.24
CA ARG A 185 -6.15 -3.05 18.23
C ARG A 185 -6.91 -3.67 17.06
N VAL A 186 -6.57 -3.25 15.86
CA VAL A 186 -7.07 -3.81 14.60
C VAL A 186 -6.00 -4.70 14.01
N SER A 187 -6.35 -5.93 13.64
CA SER A 187 -5.45 -6.81 12.90
C SER A 187 -5.10 -6.19 11.55
N VAL A 188 -3.81 -6.13 11.23
CA VAL A 188 -3.29 -5.67 9.94
C VAL A 188 -3.91 -6.47 8.80
N LYS A 189 -3.99 -7.80 8.95
CA LYS A 189 -4.61 -8.68 7.95
C LYS A 189 -6.06 -8.29 7.67
N ALA A 190 -6.88 -8.12 8.73
CA ALA A 190 -8.29 -7.74 8.56
C ALA A 190 -8.47 -6.34 7.97
N ALA A 191 -7.57 -5.40 8.30
CA ALA A 191 -7.57 -4.07 7.71
C ALA A 191 -7.22 -4.11 6.22
N MET A 192 -6.20 -4.86 5.83
CA MET A 192 -5.79 -5.04 4.44
C MET A 192 -6.88 -5.72 3.61
N GLU A 193 -7.50 -6.80 4.10
CA GLU A 193 -8.63 -7.46 3.44
C GLU A 193 -9.80 -6.49 3.23
N THR A 194 -10.10 -5.67 4.23
CA THR A 194 -11.17 -4.66 4.13
C THR A 194 -10.84 -3.58 3.11
N THR A 195 -9.61 -3.08 3.11
CA THR A 195 -9.12 -2.06 2.17
C THR A 195 -9.17 -2.57 0.73
N LEU A 196 -8.69 -3.79 0.48
CA LEU A 196 -8.71 -4.39 -0.85
C LEU A 196 -10.13 -4.66 -1.34
N LYS A 197 -11.04 -5.07 -0.46
CA LYS A 197 -12.45 -5.21 -0.81
C LYS A 197 -13.07 -3.86 -1.19
N GLN A 198 -12.78 -2.78 -0.45
CA GLN A 198 -13.27 -1.44 -0.80
C GLN A 198 -12.66 -0.94 -2.12
N TYR A 199 -11.38 -1.25 -2.36
CA TYR A 199 -10.75 -0.96 -3.65
C TYR A 199 -11.47 -1.67 -4.80
N GLU A 200 -11.73 -2.97 -4.67
CA GLU A 200 -12.43 -3.76 -5.69
C GLU A 200 -13.86 -3.25 -5.92
N ASP A 201 -14.62 -3.02 -4.82
CA ASP A 201 -16.04 -2.67 -4.88
C ASP A 201 -16.29 -1.21 -5.32
N SER A 202 -15.32 -0.29 -5.13
CA SER A 202 -15.58 1.14 -5.27
C SER A 202 -14.42 1.93 -5.89
N TRP A 203 -13.20 1.86 -5.30
CA TRP A 203 -12.14 2.79 -5.69
C TRP A 203 -11.52 2.48 -7.04
N SER A 204 -11.49 1.20 -7.46
CA SER A 204 -11.00 0.79 -8.77
C SER A 204 -11.84 1.34 -9.94
N LEU A 205 -13.01 1.93 -9.64
CA LEU A 205 -13.90 2.57 -10.62
C LEU A 205 -13.65 4.07 -10.74
N LEU A 206 -12.84 4.66 -9.84
CA LEU A 206 -12.45 6.06 -9.89
C LEU A 206 -11.38 6.29 -10.97
N HIS A 207 -11.12 7.57 -11.28
CA HIS A 207 -9.97 7.92 -12.10
C HIS A 207 -8.67 7.31 -11.52
N PRO A 208 -7.76 6.75 -12.34
CA PRO A 208 -6.57 6.03 -11.86
C PRO A 208 -5.72 6.81 -10.85
N LEU A 209 -5.62 8.13 -10.99
CA LEU A 209 -4.90 8.98 -10.04
C LEU A 209 -5.58 9.02 -8.67
N SER A 210 -6.91 9.13 -8.60
CA SER A 210 -7.67 9.08 -7.34
C SER A 210 -7.62 7.69 -6.72
N SER A 211 -7.81 6.65 -7.53
CA SER A 211 -7.74 5.25 -7.10
C SER A 211 -6.36 4.92 -6.51
N SER A 212 -5.28 5.30 -7.21
CA SER A 212 -3.90 5.02 -6.79
C SER A 212 -3.53 5.73 -5.48
N THR A 213 -3.94 7.00 -5.33
CA THR A 213 -3.66 7.78 -4.11
C THR A 213 -4.43 7.26 -2.91
N ILE A 214 -5.70 6.87 -3.07
CA ILE A 214 -6.51 6.28 -1.99
C ILE A 214 -5.94 4.92 -1.59
N LEU A 215 -5.70 4.03 -2.55
CA LEU A 215 -5.20 2.69 -2.26
C LEU A 215 -3.84 2.73 -1.55
N SER A 216 -2.86 3.47 -2.10
CA SER A 216 -1.53 3.59 -1.51
C SER A 216 -1.58 4.29 -0.14
N GLY A 217 -2.40 5.32 0.02
CA GLY A 217 -2.57 6.02 1.29
C GLY A 217 -3.22 5.17 2.38
N GLU A 218 -4.25 4.36 2.04
CA GLU A 218 -4.87 3.44 3.01
C GLU A 218 -3.91 2.31 3.41
N ILE A 219 -3.14 1.75 2.46
CA ILE A 219 -2.10 0.77 2.78
C ILE A 219 -1.02 1.42 3.65
N GLY A 220 -0.59 2.65 3.34
CA GLY A 220 0.37 3.40 4.15
C GLY A 220 -0.13 3.67 5.57
N ARG A 221 -1.41 3.94 5.75
CA ARG A 221 -2.05 4.11 7.07
C ARG A 221 -2.09 2.80 7.88
N ILE A 222 -2.26 1.67 7.22
CA ILE A 222 -2.17 0.34 7.84
C ILE A 222 -0.74 0.01 8.21
N SER A 223 0.23 0.44 7.38
CA SER A 223 1.66 0.18 7.55
C SER A 223 1.96 -1.32 7.75
N PRO A 224 1.65 -2.17 6.75
CA PRO A 224 1.75 -3.63 6.90
C PRO A 224 3.19 -4.13 7.00
N TYR A 225 4.16 -3.34 6.56
CA TYR A 225 5.57 -3.67 6.50
C TYR A 225 6.43 -2.62 7.19
N ASP A 226 7.51 -3.05 7.86
CA ASP A 226 8.43 -2.17 8.58
C ASP A 226 9.62 -1.71 7.72
N THR A 227 9.89 -2.42 6.62
CA THR A 227 11.05 -2.17 5.75
C THR A 227 10.59 -1.79 4.34
N ALA A 228 11.22 -0.77 3.75
CA ALA A 228 10.97 -0.31 2.38
C ALA A 228 9.50 0.01 2.08
N LEU A 229 8.76 0.50 3.09
CA LEU A 229 7.33 0.79 2.96
C LEU A 229 7.10 1.85 1.88
N SER A 230 7.90 2.92 1.84
CA SER A 230 7.76 3.99 0.84
C SER A 230 7.96 3.48 -0.59
N PHE A 231 8.91 2.58 -0.80
CA PHE A 231 9.13 1.92 -2.09
C PHE A 231 7.94 1.06 -2.49
N PHE A 232 7.43 0.28 -1.53
CA PHE A 232 6.25 -0.56 -1.76
C PHE A 232 5.01 0.28 -2.12
N LEU A 233 4.73 1.35 -1.37
CA LEU A 233 3.60 2.25 -1.64
C LEU A 233 3.73 2.95 -3.00
N TYR A 234 4.93 3.35 -3.38
CA TYR A 234 5.17 3.93 -4.70
C TYR A 234 4.93 2.92 -5.83
N LEU A 235 5.30 1.65 -5.66
CA LEU A 235 5.00 0.59 -6.63
C LEU A 235 3.49 0.33 -6.75
N VAL A 236 2.76 0.33 -5.63
CA VAL A 236 1.29 0.19 -5.62
C VAL A 236 0.64 1.35 -6.38
N LEU A 237 1.04 2.59 -6.07
CA LEU A 237 0.56 3.79 -6.74
C LEU A 237 0.88 3.74 -8.24
N SER A 238 2.13 3.41 -8.58
CA SER A 238 2.60 3.34 -9.98
C SER A 238 1.87 2.28 -10.79
N GLY A 239 1.63 1.10 -10.23
CA GLY A 239 0.92 0.03 -10.94
C GLY A 239 -0.51 0.41 -11.28
N GLU A 240 -1.20 1.13 -10.38
CA GLU A 240 -2.55 1.61 -10.64
C GLU A 240 -2.58 2.69 -11.72
N LEU A 241 -1.62 3.63 -11.69
CA LEU A 241 -1.48 4.66 -12.73
C LEU A 241 -1.15 4.06 -14.10
N LEU A 242 -0.17 3.16 -14.14
CA LEU A 242 0.27 2.50 -15.39
C LEU A 242 -0.85 1.66 -16.02
N ARG A 243 -1.67 1.00 -15.22
CA ARG A 243 -2.88 0.29 -15.68
C ARG A 243 -3.88 1.24 -16.35
N GLY A 244 -3.95 2.49 -15.86
CA GLY A 244 -4.70 3.58 -16.48
C GLY A 244 -3.95 4.31 -17.59
N SER A 245 -2.81 3.80 -18.07
CA SER A 245 -1.95 4.43 -19.07
C SER A 245 -1.40 5.82 -18.66
N ILE A 246 -1.24 6.04 -17.35
CA ILE A 246 -0.68 7.26 -16.77
C ILE A 246 0.72 6.99 -16.24
N LEU A 247 1.67 7.90 -16.49
CA LEU A 247 3.03 7.79 -15.96
C LEU A 247 3.07 7.93 -14.44
N PRO A 248 3.95 7.18 -13.75
CA PRO A 248 4.20 7.39 -12.33
C PRO A 248 4.75 8.80 -12.03
N PRO A 249 4.52 9.36 -10.82
CA PRO A 249 5.01 10.68 -10.46
C PRO A 249 6.52 10.69 -10.24
N LEU A 250 7.23 11.72 -10.76
CA LEU A 250 8.62 12.00 -10.40
C LEU A 250 8.66 12.87 -9.15
N LEU A 251 9.24 12.34 -8.09
CA LEU A 251 9.33 12.96 -6.76
C LEU A 251 10.75 13.42 -6.47
N ASP A 252 10.91 14.39 -5.58
CA ASP A 252 12.20 14.82 -5.07
C ASP A 252 12.10 15.33 -3.61
N SER A 253 13.24 15.59 -2.99
CA SER A 253 13.35 15.96 -1.57
C SER A 253 12.64 17.28 -1.22
N SER A 254 12.42 18.19 -2.19
CA SER A 254 11.68 19.44 -1.96
C SER A 254 10.23 19.20 -1.52
N LEU A 255 9.67 18.03 -1.87
CA LEU A 255 8.28 17.65 -1.58
C LEU A 255 8.10 17.04 -0.18
N LEU A 256 9.16 16.85 0.61
CA LEU A 256 9.10 16.12 1.87
C LEU A 256 8.08 16.69 2.85
N PHE A 257 8.08 18.00 3.03
CA PHE A 257 7.14 18.66 3.94
C PHE A 257 5.70 18.54 3.47
N GLU A 258 5.46 18.79 2.19
CA GLU A 258 4.14 18.74 1.57
C GLU A 258 3.57 17.31 1.60
N THR A 259 4.40 16.32 1.28
CA THR A 259 4.03 14.89 1.36
C THR A 259 3.66 14.49 2.78
N LYS A 260 4.47 14.84 3.79
CA LYS A 260 4.18 14.54 5.19
C LYS A 260 2.89 15.21 5.67
N ALA A 261 2.65 16.45 5.27
CA ALA A 261 1.41 17.16 5.60
C ALA A 261 0.18 16.49 4.98
N ALA A 262 0.24 16.13 3.69
CA ALA A 262 -0.83 15.43 2.99
C ALA A 262 -1.14 14.06 3.63
N PHE A 263 -0.10 13.26 3.94
CA PHE A 263 -0.28 12.00 4.66
C PHE A 263 -0.86 12.15 6.07
N SER A 264 -0.56 13.24 6.76
CA SER A 264 -1.16 13.54 8.07
C SER A 264 -2.68 13.75 7.94
N LEU A 265 -3.15 14.42 6.89
CA LEU A 265 -4.58 14.59 6.61
C LEU A 265 -5.26 13.28 6.23
N VAL A 266 -4.61 12.46 5.43
CA VAL A 266 -5.07 11.11 5.10
C VAL A 266 -5.23 10.28 6.38
N SER A 267 -4.19 10.22 7.21
CA SER A 267 -4.18 9.39 8.42
C SER A 267 -5.18 9.85 9.47
N SER A 268 -5.39 11.15 9.63
CA SER A 268 -6.25 11.71 10.68
C SER A 268 -7.70 11.89 10.26
N LYS A 269 -7.97 12.17 8.99
CA LYS A 269 -9.29 12.61 8.50
C LYS A 269 -9.80 11.84 7.27
N GLY A 270 -8.99 10.98 6.64
CA GLY A 270 -9.34 10.32 5.37
C GLY A 270 -9.49 11.30 4.19
N VAL A 271 -8.84 12.48 4.26
CA VAL A 271 -8.92 13.52 3.21
C VAL A 271 -7.75 13.34 2.26
N TYR A 272 -8.05 13.03 1.01
CA TYR A 272 -7.08 12.74 -0.04
C TYR A 272 -6.82 13.92 -0.99
N THR A 273 -7.51 15.06 -0.82
CA THR A 273 -7.43 16.18 -1.74
C THR A 273 -5.99 16.66 -1.97
N ASP A 274 -5.26 16.92 -0.89
CA ASP A 274 -3.90 17.46 -0.98
C ASP A 274 -2.92 16.42 -1.56
N LEU A 275 -3.08 15.13 -1.18
CA LEU A 275 -2.25 14.06 -1.71
C LEU A 275 -2.52 13.85 -3.21
N THR A 276 -3.78 13.87 -3.63
CA THR A 276 -4.15 13.72 -5.05
C THR A 276 -3.61 14.89 -5.87
N SER A 277 -3.78 16.13 -5.41
CA SER A 277 -3.26 17.32 -6.11
C SER A 277 -1.73 17.33 -6.19
N LEU A 278 -1.04 16.86 -5.14
CA LEU A 278 0.41 16.70 -5.16
C LEU A 278 0.82 15.67 -6.22
N MET A 279 0.21 14.49 -6.21
CA MET A 279 0.54 13.44 -7.18
C MET A 279 0.22 13.86 -8.62
N GLU A 280 -0.89 14.57 -8.84
CA GLU A 280 -1.24 15.12 -10.15
C GLU A 280 -0.15 16.04 -10.69
N ARG A 281 0.29 17.03 -9.92
CA ARG A 281 1.40 17.93 -10.33
C ARG A 281 2.69 17.15 -10.66
N MET A 282 2.97 16.10 -9.90
CA MET A 282 4.17 15.28 -10.12
C MET A 282 4.02 14.35 -11.32
N VAL A 283 2.83 13.86 -11.60
CA VAL A 283 2.52 13.13 -12.84
C VAL A 283 2.68 14.05 -14.06
N LEU A 284 2.14 15.27 -14.05
CA LEU A 284 2.33 16.25 -15.09
C LEU A 284 3.82 16.55 -15.35
N ARG A 285 4.60 16.71 -14.27
CA ARG A 285 6.06 16.86 -14.34
C ARG A 285 6.73 15.66 -15.01
N SER A 286 6.27 14.44 -14.75
CA SER A 286 6.83 13.23 -15.36
C SER A 286 6.74 13.26 -16.88
N TYR A 287 5.61 13.69 -17.42
CA TYR A 287 5.42 13.85 -18.86
C TYR A 287 6.35 14.92 -19.46
N VAL A 288 6.49 16.05 -18.75
CA VAL A 288 7.41 17.13 -19.19
C VAL A 288 8.85 16.64 -19.23
N GLU A 289 9.32 15.98 -18.17
CA GLU A 289 10.70 15.49 -18.12
C GLU A 289 10.95 14.38 -19.14
N LEU A 290 9.98 13.48 -19.34
CA LEU A 290 10.12 12.44 -20.36
C LEU A 290 10.24 13.04 -21.76
N LYS A 291 9.38 14.03 -22.12
CA LYS A 291 9.42 14.70 -23.43
C LYS A 291 10.73 15.44 -23.71
N LYS A 292 11.45 15.90 -22.67
CA LYS A 292 12.78 16.53 -22.84
C LYS A 292 13.91 15.52 -23.14
N ASN A 293 13.70 14.25 -22.78
CA ASN A 293 14.72 13.21 -22.85
C ASN A 293 14.44 12.18 -23.96
N VAL A 294 13.42 12.39 -24.78
CA VAL A 294 13.11 11.67 -26.00
C VAL A 294 13.47 12.52 -27.22
#